data_931d523a1513e054ec90fba50d39bbf9
#
_entry.id   931d523a1513e054ec90fba50d39bbf9
#
_cell.length_a   1.000
_cell.length_b   1.000
_cell.length_c   1.000
_cell.angle_alpha   90.00
_cell.angle_beta   90.00
_cell.angle_gamma   90.00
#
_symmetry.space_group_name_H-M   'P 1'
#
loop_
_entity.id
_entity.type
_entity.pdbx_description
1 polymer ?
#
loop_
_entity_poly.entity_id
_entity_poly.type
_entity_poly.pdbx_seq_one_letter_code
_entity_poly.pdbx_strand_id
1 'polypeptide(L)'
;LHQKEMTLSFWHKHTKTGTCCVSIGNSAGDRYYVATYTQSVSDTWEKATITLTGDTSGTWLYAGTGVGMTMDFVLASGSNYHATANTWTAGFKVGVSGMADHTDSASNNFKIAQVGLYKGSSAPSSFVGESIATVKDQVDYYLQRWGSPETTAANDPCPTGGGHNSATTTADYTIVFRRGMRVEPTMTEASASGFRIYHTAAVPQTTNMVEQATTLHGTRYVATVSSGLTQGHASQLLFDASDDFIMADARH
;
A
#
# COMPACT_ATOMS: atom_id res chain seq x y z
N LEU A 1 -14.30 -11.08 9.00
CA LEU A 1 -13.66 -10.85 10.33
C LEU A 1 -14.64 -10.30 11.36
N HIS A 2 -15.58 -9.41 10.98
CA HIS A 2 -16.48 -8.70 11.90
C HIS A 2 -17.27 -9.61 12.87
N GLN A 3 -17.60 -10.83 12.47
CA GLN A 3 -18.32 -11.80 13.31
C GLN A 3 -17.40 -12.86 13.95
N LYS A 4 -16.08 -12.70 13.86
CA LYS A 4 -15.12 -13.67 14.36
C LYS A 4 -14.29 -13.08 15.49
N GLU A 5 -13.88 -13.93 16.39
CA GLU A 5 -12.91 -13.57 17.41
C GLU A 5 -11.59 -13.21 16.76
N MET A 6 -10.96 -12.15 17.25
CA MET A 6 -9.68 -11.62 16.77
C MET A 6 -8.79 -11.29 17.95
N THR A 7 -7.48 -11.38 17.76
CA THR A 7 -6.50 -10.98 18.76
C THR A 7 -5.57 -9.92 18.15
N LEU A 8 -5.58 -8.73 18.75
CA LEU A 8 -4.66 -7.65 18.46
C LEU A 8 -3.44 -7.80 19.36
N SER A 9 -2.24 -7.77 18.78
CA SER A 9 -0.98 -7.79 19.54
C SER A 9 -0.04 -6.71 18.98
N PHE A 10 0.59 -5.96 19.87
CA PHE A 10 1.53 -4.89 19.51
C PHE A 10 2.50 -4.60 20.65
N TRP A 11 3.61 -3.96 20.32
CA TRP A 11 4.50 -3.35 21.30
C TRP A 11 4.19 -1.86 21.37
N HIS A 12 4.24 -1.31 22.57
CA HIS A 12 4.04 0.10 22.85
C HIS A 12 5.10 0.63 23.82
N LYS A 13 5.35 1.92 23.72
CA LYS A 13 6.30 2.63 24.58
C LYS A 13 5.88 4.10 24.66
N HIS A 14 5.46 4.53 25.83
CA HIS A 14 4.97 5.88 26.09
C HIS A 14 5.67 6.46 27.30
N THR A 15 5.91 7.79 27.32
CA THR A 15 6.38 8.47 28.53
C THR A 15 5.27 8.58 29.58
N LYS A 16 4.02 8.79 29.14
CA LYS A 16 2.86 8.83 30.02
C LYS A 16 2.45 7.42 30.41
N THR A 17 2.45 7.14 31.72
CA THR A 17 1.96 5.86 32.29
C THR A 17 0.46 5.91 32.52
N GLY A 18 -0.16 4.75 32.63
CA GLY A 18 -1.58 4.61 32.91
C GLY A 18 -2.35 3.86 31.83
N THR A 19 -3.66 3.97 31.89
CA THR A 19 -4.57 3.28 30.98
C THR A 19 -4.58 3.98 29.62
N CYS A 20 -4.24 3.24 28.56
CA CYS A 20 -4.30 3.67 27.17
C CYS A 20 -5.44 2.95 26.45
N CYS A 21 -5.90 3.49 25.34
CA CYS A 21 -6.98 2.93 24.57
C CYS A 21 -6.58 2.66 23.12
N VAL A 22 -7.13 1.58 22.59
CA VAL A 22 -7.24 1.34 21.15
C VAL A 22 -8.71 1.09 20.81
N SER A 23 -9.24 1.79 19.84
CA SER A 23 -10.60 1.60 19.37
C SER A 23 -10.63 0.91 18.02
N ILE A 24 -11.63 0.05 17.84
CA ILE A 24 -11.88 -0.65 16.58
C ILE A 24 -13.32 -0.37 16.21
N GLY A 25 -13.55 0.16 15.01
CA GLY A 25 -14.87 0.52 14.54
C GLY A 25 -15.16 0.05 13.13
N ASN A 26 -16.43 0.04 12.76
CA ASN A 26 -16.85 -0.14 11.38
C ASN A 26 -16.81 1.18 10.61
N SER A 27 -16.79 1.11 9.29
CA SER A 27 -16.75 2.30 8.42
C SER A 27 -18.01 3.16 8.49
N ALA A 28 -19.14 2.58 8.91
CA ALA A 28 -20.38 3.32 9.11
C ALA A 28 -20.35 4.21 10.37
N GLY A 29 -19.38 3.99 11.27
CA GLY A 29 -19.24 4.75 12.51
C GLY A 29 -20.33 4.47 13.55
N ASP A 30 -21.09 3.40 13.37
CA ASP A 30 -22.21 3.04 14.24
C ASP A 30 -21.88 1.96 15.27
N ARG A 31 -20.71 1.32 15.16
CA ARG A 31 -20.21 0.30 16.10
C ARG A 31 -18.75 0.48 16.41
N TYR A 32 -18.41 0.52 17.71
CA TYR A 32 -17.05 0.65 18.22
C TYR A 32 -16.77 -0.29 19.39
N TYR A 33 -15.57 -0.84 19.41
CA TYR A 33 -15.00 -1.59 20.53
C TYR A 33 -13.81 -0.83 21.09
N VAL A 34 -13.91 -0.36 22.32
CA VAL A 34 -12.80 0.34 22.98
C VAL A 34 -12.06 -0.62 23.89
N ALA A 35 -10.90 -1.06 23.47
CA ALA A 35 -10.03 -1.89 24.27
C ALA A 35 -9.04 -1.05 25.08
N THR A 36 -8.67 -1.53 26.25
CA THR A 36 -7.68 -0.90 27.12
C THR A 36 -6.41 -1.72 27.23
N TYR A 37 -5.29 -1.03 27.34
CA TYR A 37 -3.98 -1.58 27.69
C TYR A 37 -3.27 -0.60 28.65
N THR A 38 -2.20 -1.01 29.30
CA THR A 38 -1.54 -0.19 30.32
C THR A 38 -0.08 0.02 29.97
N GLN A 39 0.38 1.28 29.99
CA GLN A 39 1.81 1.58 30.10
C GLN A 39 2.18 1.61 31.57
N SER A 40 2.88 0.58 32.04
CA SER A 40 3.20 0.42 33.45
C SER A 40 4.45 1.20 33.83
N VAL A 41 5.46 1.19 32.96
CA VAL A 41 6.75 1.85 33.20
C VAL A 41 7.01 2.89 32.09
N SER A 42 7.24 4.13 32.51
CA SER A 42 7.51 5.23 31.59
C SER A 42 8.68 4.91 30.64
N ASP A 43 8.50 5.26 29.37
CA ASP A 43 9.50 5.12 28.29
C ASP A 43 10.11 3.70 28.17
N THR A 44 9.32 2.67 28.44
CA THR A 44 9.75 1.26 28.35
C THR A 44 8.86 0.51 27.37
N TRP A 45 9.46 -0.34 26.52
CA TRP A 45 8.70 -1.21 25.63
C TRP A 45 7.95 -2.29 26.41
N GLU A 46 6.64 -2.30 26.26
CA GLU A 46 5.73 -3.29 26.81
C GLU A 46 4.90 -3.92 25.68
N LYS A 47 4.51 -5.18 25.83
CA LYS A 47 3.68 -5.88 24.85
C LYS A 47 2.25 -5.94 25.33
N ALA A 48 1.31 -5.47 24.51
CA ALA A 48 -0.11 -5.66 24.69
C ALA A 48 -0.64 -6.78 23.80
N THR A 49 -1.56 -7.57 24.36
CA THR A 49 -2.32 -8.59 23.61
C THR A 49 -3.77 -8.49 24.05
N ILE A 50 -4.67 -8.23 23.12
CA ILE A 50 -6.08 -7.96 23.37
C ILE A 50 -6.91 -8.87 22.49
N THR A 51 -7.68 -9.76 23.08
CA THR A 51 -8.65 -10.58 22.34
C THR A 51 -10.02 -9.89 22.38
N LEU A 52 -10.62 -9.75 21.22
CA LEU A 52 -11.95 -9.16 21.05
C LEU A 52 -12.87 -10.13 20.32
N THR A 53 -14.10 -10.21 20.78
CA THR A 53 -15.15 -10.95 20.09
C THR A 53 -15.63 -10.18 18.86
N GLY A 54 -16.05 -10.88 17.81
CA GLY A 54 -16.64 -10.23 16.66
C GLY A 54 -17.98 -9.58 16.99
N ASP A 55 -18.32 -8.50 16.31
CA ASP A 55 -19.63 -7.86 16.40
C ASP A 55 -20.63 -8.48 15.42
N THR A 56 -21.86 -8.63 15.87
CA THR A 56 -22.99 -9.13 15.04
C THR A 56 -23.99 -8.03 14.70
N SER A 57 -23.75 -6.81 15.20
CA SER A 57 -24.63 -5.64 15.03
C SER A 57 -24.00 -4.59 14.14
N GLY A 58 -24.79 -3.64 13.65
CA GLY A 58 -24.32 -2.53 12.83
C GLY A 58 -24.10 -2.89 11.36
N THR A 59 -23.58 -1.92 10.60
CA THR A 59 -23.36 -2.04 9.16
C THR A 59 -21.90 -2.27 8.86
N TRP A 60 -21.53 -3.47 8.46
CA TRP A 60 -20.17 -3.86 8.14
C TRP A 60 -19.96 -4.06 6.64
N LEU A 61 -18.93 -3.42 6.10
CA LEU A 61 -18.46 -3.69 4.74
C LEU A 61 -17.46 -4.84 4.77
N TYR A 62 -17.84 -5.97 4.21
CA TYR A 62 -17.02 -7.18 4.15
C TYR A 62 -16.64 -7.61 2.72
N ALA A 63 -17.06 -6.81 1.74
CA ALA A 63 -16.75 -7.01 0.33
C ALA A 63 -16.60 -5.66 -0.38
N GLY A 64 -15.93 -5.65 -1.52
CA GLY A 64 -15.68 -4.46 -2.31
C GLY A 64 -14.38 -3.73 -1.93
N THR A 65 -14.28 -2.46 -2.31
CA THR A 65 -13.07 -1.62 -2.14
C THR A 65 -13.19 -0.60 -1.00
N GLY A 66 -14.33 -0.56 -0.31
CA GLY A 66 -14.56 0.36 0.81
C GLY A 66 -13.82 -0.05 2.09
N VAL A 67 -13.71 0.90 3.03
CA VAL A 67 -13.14 0.63 4.35
C VAL A 67 -14.08 -0.30 5.12
N GLY A 68 -13.61 -1.49 5.48
CA GLY A 68 -14.40 -2.45 6.26
C GLY A 68 -14.29 -2.24 7.77
N MET A 69 -13.12 -1.81 8.26
CA MET A 69 -12.83 -1.63 9.67
C MET A 69 -11.77 -0.53 9.85
N THR A 70 -11.90 0.26 10.91
CA THR A 70 -10.89 1.22 11.37
C THR A 70 -10.28 0.76 12.69
N MET A 71 -9.03 1.14 12.93
CA MET A 71 -8.34 0.92 14.20
C MET A 71 -7.59 2.20 14.57
N ASP A 72 -7.90 2.75 15.75
CA ASP A 72 -7.33 4.01 16.21
C ASP A 72 -6.60 3.80 17.54
N PHE A 73 -5.32 4.14 17.60
CA PHE A 73 -4.58 4.27 18.85
C PHE A 73 -4.83 5.66 19.41
N VAL A 74 -5.45 5.75 20.57
CA VAL A 74 -6.06 6.97 21.09
C VAL A 74 -5.11 7.69 22.02
N LEU A 75 -4.76 8.92 21.68
CA LEU A 75 -3.88 9.76 22.50
C LEU A 75 -4.64 10.50 23.60
N ALA A 76 -5.85 10.94 23.31
CA ALA A 76 -6.76 11.61 24.25
C ALA A 76 -8.19 11.51 23.72
N SER A 77 -9.18 11.58 24.62
CA SER A 77 -10.58 11.68 24.21
C SER A 77 -11.42 12.42 25.26
N GLY A 78 -12.41 13.17 24.78
CA GLY A 78 -13.40 13.80 25.64
C GLY A 78 -14.47 12.80 26.12
N SER A 79 -15.15 13.11 27.21
CA SER A 79 -16.14 12.24 27.87
C SER A 79 -17.31 11.79 26.95
N ASN A 80 -17.68 12.59 25.97
CA ASN A 80 -18.69 12.24 24.99
C ASN A 80 -18.33 11.01 24.11
N TYR A 81 -17.05 10.72 23.99
CA TYR A 81 -16.50 9.63 23.21
C TYR A 81 -16.06 8.43 24.06
N HIS A 82 -16.39 8.44 25.36
CA HIS A 82 -16.10 7.33 26.24
C HIS A 82 -17.14 6.21 26.13
N ALA A 83 -16.69 4.99 26.29
CA ALA A 83 -17.50 3.78 26.37
C ALA A 83 -17.04 2.90 27.54
N THR A 84 -17.80 1.85 27.83
CA THR A 84 -17.35 0.76 28.67
C THR A 84 -16.22 0.00 27.97
N ALA A 85 -15.11 -0.22 28.66
CA ALA A 85 -13.98 -0.96 28.12
C ALA A 85 -14.36 -2.38 27.70
N ASN A 86 -13.72 -2.85 26.64
CA ASN A 86 -13.79 -4.23 26.14
C ASN A 86 -15.23 -4.70 25.78
N THR A 87 -16.04 -3.78 25.27
CA THR A 87 -17.43 -4.05 24.89
C THR A 87 -17.79 -3.31 23.62
N TRP A 88 -18.50 -3.96 22.70
CA TRP A 88 -19.07 -3.31 21.52
C TRP A 88 -20.17 -2.33 21.91
N THR A 89 -20.06 -1.11 21.48
CA THR A 89 -20.96 0.00 21.80
C THR A 89 -21.45 0.68 20.52
N ALA A 90 -22.70 1.14 20.54
CA ALA A 90 -23.24 1.92 19.43
C ALA A 90 -22.66 3.34 19.40
N GLY A 91 -22.52 3.88 18.19
CA GLY A 91 -22.00 5.22 17.92
C GLY A 91 -20.48 5.32 18.01
N PHE A 92 -19.95 6.50 17.69
CA PHE A 92 -18.52 6.79 17.64
C PHE A 92 -17.94 6.86 19.07
N LYS A 93 -17.13 5.87 19.44
CA LYS A 93 -16.50 5.73 20.76
C LYS A 93 -15.05 5.34 20.62
N VAL A 94 -14.16 6.08 21.30
CA VAL A 94 -12.71 5.88 21.14
C VAL A 94 -11.96 5.72 22.46
N GLY A 95 -12.50 6.15 23.60
CA GLY A 95 -11.81 6.12 24.88
C GLY A 95 -12.66 5.59 26.04
N VAL A 96 -12.04 5.49 27.20
CA VAL A 96 -12.70 5.19 28.46
C VAL A 96 -12.46 6.29 29.49
N SER A 97 -13.30 6.38 30.49
CA SER A 97 -13.09 7.30 31.63
C SER A 97 -11.77 6.96 32.34
N GLY A 98 -10.98 7.97 32.63
CA GLY A 98 -9.69 7.83 33.32
C GLY A 98 -8.53 7.34 32.42
N MET A 99 -8.69 7.32 31.10
CA MET A 99 -7.55 7.07 30.21
C MET A 99 -6.49 8.17 30.35
N ALA A 100 -5.23 7.81 30.12
CA ALA A 100 -4.12 8.74 30.12
C ALA A 100 -4.23 9.72 28.95
N ASP A 101 -4.06 11.00 29.23
CA ASP A 101 -3.98 12.05 28.22
C ASP A 101 -2.53 12.20 27.77
N HIS A 102 -2.20 11.73 26.57
CA HIS A 102 -0.86 11.84 25.99
C HIS A 102 -0.60 13.22 25.39
N THR A 103 -1.60 14.10 25.34
CA THR A 103 -1.51 15.45 24.76
C THR A 103 -1.31 16.53 25.81
N ASP A 104 -1.29 16.19 27.09
CA ASP A 104 -1.18 17.13 28.22
C ASP A 104 0.22 17.75 28.37
N SER A 105 1.22 17.24 27.66
CA SER A 105 2.59 17.78 27.68
C SER A 105 3.30 17.55 26.34
N ALA A 106 4.02 18.54 25.87
CA ALA A 106 4.89 18.45 24.68
C ALA A 106 6.07 17.47 24.87
N SER A 107 6.37 17.10 26.12
CA SER A 107 7.41 16.11 26.44
C SER A 107 6.92 14.66 26.30
N ASN A 108 5.62 14.46 26.14
CA ASN A 108 5.09 13.11 25.96
C ASN A 108 5.47 12.55 24.59
N ASN A 109 5.81 11.29 24.60
CA ASN A 109 5.94 10.53 23.35
C ASN A 109 4.97 9.35 23.34
N PHE A 110 4.61 8.91 22.15
CA PHE A 110 3.74 7.78 21.89
C PHE A 110 4.36 6.95 20.77
N LYS A 111 4.80 5.74 21.07
CA LYS A 111 5.43 4.83 20.12
C LYS A 111 4.72 3.49 20.11
N ILE A 112 4.47 2.97 18.92
CA ILE A 112 3.92 1.64 18.70
C ILE A 112 4.78 0.89 17.66
N ALA A 113 4.84 -0.42 17.78
CA ALA A 113 5.58 -1.28 16.87
C ALA A 113 4.95 -2.66 16.78
N GLN A 114 5.27 -3.38 15.71
CA GLN A 114 4.89 -4.79 15.49
C GLN A 114 3.38 -5.04 15.70
N VAL A 115 2.55 -4.17 15.14
CA VAL A 115 1.09 -4.29 15.22
C VAL A 115 0.62 -5.45 14.35
N GLY A 116 -0.04 -6.43 14.94
CA GLY A 116 -0.62 -7.56 14.24
C GLY A 116 -2.04 -7.85 14.71
N LEU A 117 -2.96 -8.06 13.77
CA LEU A 117 -4.32 -8.50 14.02
C LEU A 117 -4.48 -9.93 13.51
N TYR A 118 -4.76 -10.84 14.40
CA TYR A 118 -4.82 -12.28 14.14
C TYR A 118 -6.23 -12.80 14.32
N LYS A 119 -6.62 -13.76 13.49
CA LYS A 119 -7.89 -14.46 13.64
C LYS A 119 -7.80 -15.45 14.81
N GLY A 120 -8.81 -15.46 15.68
CA GLY A 120 -8.90 -16.34 16.85
C GLY A 120 -8.39 -15.68 18.13
N SER A 121 -8.29 -16.48 19.19
CA SER A 121 -8.03 -16.05 20.57
C SER A 121 -6.55 -15.92 20.93
N SER A 122 -5.64 -16.08 19.97
CA SER A 122 -4.20 -16.01 20.25
C SER A 122 -3.43 -15.28 19.17
N ALA A 123 -2.38 -14.58 19.59
CA ALA A 123 -1.36 -14.03 18.71
C ALA A 123 -0.10 -14.89 18.78
N PRO A 124 0.72 -14.94 17.71
CA PRO A 124 2.03 -15.57 17.75
C PRO A 124 2.91 -15.00 18.90
N SER A 125 3.78 -15.81 19.46
CA SER A 125 4.70 -15.39 20.52
C SER A 125 5.68 -14.31 20.04
N SER A 126 6.03 -14.35 18.77
CA SER A 126 6.86 -13.33 18.11
C SER A 126 6.12 -12.75 16.90
N PHE A 127 6.36 -11.47 16.62
CA PHE A 127 5.90 -10.86 15.39
C PHE A 127 6.67 -11.45 14.22
N VAL A 128 5.98 -12.19 13.38
CA VAL A 128 6.55 -12.71 12.13
C VAL A 128 6.04 -11.80 11.01
N GLY A 129 6.88 -10.83 10.63
CA GLY A 129 6.66 -10.07 9.41
C GLY A 129 6.82 -11.00 8.20
N GLU A 130 6.01 -10.80 7.18
CA GLU A 130 6.24 -11.48 5.90
C GLU A 130 7.61 -11.11 5.34
N SER A 131 8.24 -12.01 4.61
CA SER A 131 9.51 -11.69 3.95
C SER A 131 9.29 -10.58 2.93
N ILE A 132 10.29 -9.72 2.72
CA ILE A 132 10.23 -8.66 1.69
C ILE A 132 9.88 -9.25 0.32
N ALA A 133 10.37 -10.45 0.02
CA ALA A 133 10.05 -11.15 -1.22
C ALA A 133 8.56 -11.49 -1.34
N THR A 134 7.95 -11.99 -0.27
CA THR A 134 6.50 -12.28 -0.21
C THR A 134 5.67 -11.01 -0.35
N VAL A 135 6.03 -9.96 0.39
CA VAL A 135 5.32 -8.66 0.30
C VAL A 135 5.43 -8.08 -1.10
N LYS A 136 6.63 -8.12 -1.70
CA LYS A 136 6.84 -7.66 -3.07
C LYS A 136 6.00 -8.45 -4.08
N ASP A 137 5.95 -9.77 -3.94
CA ASP A 137 5.13 -10.62 -4.81
C ASP A 137 3.63 -10.31 -4.68
N GLN A 138 3.16 -10.04 -3.46
CA GLN A 138 1.78 -9.60 -3.23
C GLN A 138 1.50 -8.22 -3.83
N VAL A 139 2.43 -7.28 -3.70
CA VAL A 139 2.30 -5.95 -4.31
C VAL A 139 2.27 -6.06 -5.84
N ASP A 140 3.17 -6.84 -6.43
CA ASP A 140 3.25 -7.04 -7.89
C ASP A 140 1.96 -7.67 -8.48
N TYR A 141 1.09 -8.26 -7.65
CA TYR A 141 -0.23 -8.75 -8.07
C TYR A 141 -1.24 -7.63 -8.36
N TYR A 142 -1.05 -6.46 -7.74
CA TYR A 142 -1.95 -5.32 -7.84
C TYR A 142 -1.34 -4.12 -8.57
N LEU A 143 -0.03 -3.94 -8.44
CA LEU A 143 0.67 -2.78 -8.95
C LEU A 143 2.10 -3.13 -9.36
N GLN A 144 2.45 -2.87 -10.60
CA GLN A 144 3.82 -2.99 -11.08
C GLN A 144 4.27 -1.66 -11.67
N ARG A 145 5.47 -1.24 -11.30
CA ARG A 145 6.09 -0.03 -11.83
C ARG A 145 7.49 -0.34 -12.33
N TRP A 146 7.83 0.22 -13.47
CA TRP A 146 9.15 0.23 -14.06
C TRP A 146 9.61 1.68 -14.22
N GLY A 147 10.88 1.94 -14.11
CA GLY A 147 11.49 3.25 -13.98
C GLY A 147 11.82 3.56 -12.53
N SER A 148 12.90 4.26 -12.29
CA SER A 148 13.40 4.56 -10.95
C SER A 148 13.15 6.02 -10.58
N PRO A 149 12.62 6.30 -9.39
CA PRO A 149 12.60 7.67 -8.87
C PRO A 149 13.98 8.12 -8.34
N GLU A 150 14.98 7.24 -8.27
CA GLU A 150 16.21 7.49 -7.50
C GLU A 150 17.50 7.46 -8.31
N THR A 151 17.52 6.91 -9.52
CA THR A 151 18.73 6.82 -10.33
C THR A 151 18.54 7.50 -11.66
N THR A 152 19.16 8.62 -11.77
CA THR A 152 19.11 9.56 -12.87
C THR A 152 20.18 9.27 -13.90
N ALA A 153 20.08 8.19 -14.63
CA ALA A 153 20.79 8.12 -15.89
C ALA A 153 19.77 8.23 -17.03
N ALA A 154 19.85 9.29 -17.79
CA ALA A 154 19.24 9.31 -19.10
C ALA A 154 19.71 8.05 -19.85
N ASN A 155 18.76 7.32 -20.48
CA ASN A 155 18.99 6.07 -21.19
C ASN A 155 19.04 4.79 -20.34
N ASP A 156 18.41 4.76 -19.16
CA ASP A 156 18.20 3.49 -18.46
C ASP A 156 17.29 2.56 -19.29
N PRO A 157 17.64 1.28 -19.44
CA PRO A 157 16.83 0.34 -20.19
C PRO A 157 15.42 0.17 -19.60
N CYS A 158 14.40 0.40 -20.40
CA CYS A 158 13.07 -0.05 -20.06
C CYS A 158 13.02 -1.58 -20.13
N PRO A 159 12.39 -2.28 -19.15
CA PRO A 159 12.36 -3.75 -19.12
C PRO A 159 11.40 -4.33 -20.16
N THR A 160 11.64 -3.98 -21.41
CA THR A 160 11.00 -4.58 -22.56
C THR A 160 11.84 -5.76 -23.04
N GLY A 161 11.22 -6.79 -23.53
CA GLY A 161 11.91 -7.96 -24.11
C GLY A 161 12.64 -7.68 -25.45
N GLY A 162 12.97 -6.42 -25.73
CA GLY A 162 13.39 -5.95 -27.03
C GLY A 162 12.20 -5.54 -27.87
N GLY A 163 12.47 -4.75 -28.91
CA GLY A 163 11.47 -4.30 -29.85
C GLY A 163 12.00 -4.35 -31.28
N HIS A 164 11.13 -4.04 -32.20
CA HIS A 164 11.49 -3.90 -33.62
C HIS A 164 10.87 -2.63 -34.19
N ASN A 165 11.55 -2.04 -35.13
CA ASN A 165 11.05 -0.88 -35.85
C ASN A 165 10.05 -1.34 -36.91
N SER A 166 8.77 -1.09 -36.68
CA SER A 166 7.69 -1.44 -37.63
C SER A 166 7.65 -0.49 -38.84
N ALA A 167 8.18 0.73 -38.65
CA ALA A 167 8.35 1.71 -39.74
C ALA A 167 9.59 2.59 -39.51
N THR A 168 9.81 3.60 -40.33
CA THR A 168 10.90 4.58 -40.16
C THR A 168 10.67 5.55 -39.01
N THR A 169 9.47 5.58 -38.43
CA THR A 169 9.07 6.46 -37.35
C THR A 169 8.38 5.73 -36.20
N THR A 170 8.17 4.42 -36.28
CA THR A 170 7.48 3.65 -35.23
C THR A 170 8.23 2.38 -34.85
N ALA A 171 8.17 2.03 -33.58
CA ALA A 171 8.72 0.78 -33.05
C ALA A 171 7.72 0.14 -32.07
N ASP A 172 7.70 -1.17 -32.07
CA ASP A 172 6.81 -2.00 -31.24
C ASP A 172 7.58 -2.63 -30.09
N TYR A 173 7.02 -2.53 -28.89
CA TYR A 173 7.59 -3.07 -27.66
C TYR A 173 6.58 -3.88 -26.88
N THR A 174 7.03 -4.96 -26.25
CA THR A 174 6.22 -5.72 -25.30
C THR A 174 6.83 -5.62 -23.90
N ILE A 175 6.04 -5.25 -22.93
CA ILE A 175 6.39 -5.30 -21.53
C ILE A 175 5.74 -6.53 -20.93
N VAL A 176 6.56 -7.45 -20.42
CA VAL A 176 6.09 -8.64 -19.72
C VAL A 176 5.99 -8.31 -18.23
N PHE A 177 4.85 -8.58 -17.62
CA PHE A 177 4.66 -8.37 -16.19
C PHE A 177 5.44 -9.41 -15.39
N ARG A 178 6.01 -8.98 -14.24
CA ARG A 178 6.82 -9.86 -13.36
C ARG A 178 6.01 -11.05 -12.85
N ARG A 179 4.70 -10.86 -12.72
CA ARG A 179 3.70 -11.92 -12.47
C ARG A 179 2.37 -11.52 -13.11
N GLY A 180 1.47 -12.48 -13.26
CA GLY A 180 0.08 -12.21 -13.67
C GLY A 180 -0.60 -11.30 -12.67
N MET A 181 -1.28 -10.26 -13.14
CA MET A 181 -1.98 -9.27 -12.33
C MET A 181 -3.40 -9.75 -11.98
N ARG A 182 -3.99 -9.18 -10.94
CA ARG A 182 -5.31 -9.56 -10.42
C ARG A 182 -6.43 -9.45 -11.47
N VAL A 183 -6.41 -8.36 -12.18
CA VAL A 183 -7.30 -8.03 -13.30
C VAL A 183 -6.47 -7.39 -14.40
N GLU A 184 -7.03 -7.19 -15.57
CA GLU A 184 -6.40 -6.41 -16.62
C GLU A 184 -6.09 -5.00 -16.09
N PRO A 185 -4.80 -4.59 -16.05
CA PRO A 185 -4.43 -3.35 -15.42
C PRO A 185 -4.70 -2.14 -16.33
N THR A 186 -4.91 -0.98 -15.70
CA THR A 186 -4.77 0.30 -16.38
C THR A 186 -3.29 0.64 -16.49
N MET A 187 -2.84 0.94 -17.70
CA MET A 187 -1.48 1.35 -17.96
C MET A 187 -1.34 2.87 -17.84
N THR A 188 -0.24 3.33 -17.26
CA THR A 188 0.09 4.75 -17.13
C THR A 188 1.58 4.94 -17.40
N GLU A 189 1.92 5.89 -18.21
CA GLU A 189 3.28 6.39 -18.46
C GLU A 189 3.45 7.82 -17.95
N ALA A 190 4.66 8.18 -17.52
CA ALA A 190 4.97 9.52 -17.02
C ALA A 190 4.70 10.59 -18.08
N SER A 191 5.18 10.37 -19.31
CA SER A 191 4.91 11.22 -20.46
C SER A 191 5.17 10.48 -21.77
N ALA A 192 4.49 10.89 -22.83
CA ALA A 192 4.70 10.33 -24.16
C ALA A 192 6.12 10.62 -24.74
N SER A 193 6.79 11.65 -24.26
CA SER A 193 8.16 12.05 -24.59
C SER A 193 9.21 11.61 -23.57
N GLY A 194 8.82 10.88 -22.53
CA GLY A 194 9.70 10.38 -21.47
C GLY A 194 10.53 9.15 -21.86
N PHE A 195 10.63 8.85 -23.16
CA PHE A 195 11.33 7.65 -23.62
C PHE A 195 12.23 7.97 -24.81
N ARG A 196 13.22 7.10 -25.00
CA ARG A 196 14.10 7.10 -26.18
C ARG A 196 14.14 5.73 -26.82
N ILE A 197 14.37 5.68 -28.09
CA ILE A 197 14.55 4.43 -28.84
C ILE A 197 16.03 4.31 -29.21
N TYR A 198 16.74 3.36 -28.59
CA TYR A 198 18.09 3.02 -29.00
C TYR A 198 18.03 2.14 -30.23
N HIS A 199 18.60 2.65 -31.34
CA HIS A 199 18.66 1.97 -32.62
C HIS A 199 19.98 2.33 -33.33
N THR A 200 20.85 1.36 -33.50
CA THR A 200 22.17 1.56 -34.10
C THR A 200 22.99 2.66 -33.40
N ALA A 201 23.24 3.80 -34.07
CA ALA A 201 23.95 4.95 -33.49
C ALA A 201 23.03 6.13 -33.15
N ALA A 202 21.73 6.01 -33.41
CA ALA A 202 20.75 7.05 -33.10
C ALA A 202 19.93 6.69 -31.84
N VAL A 203 19.60 7.71 -31.08
CA VAL A 203 18.76 7.57 -29.84
C VAL A 203 17.64 8.64 -29.91
N PRO A 204 16.74 8.58 -30.91
CA PRO A 204 15.66 9.54 -30.98
C PRO A 204 14.71 9.46 -29.80
N GLN A 205 14.27 10.63 -29.33
CA GLN A 205 13.24 10.75 -28.32
C GLN A 205 11.87 10.43 -28.90
N THR A 206 11.03 9.77 -28.13
CA THR A 206 9.65 9.50 -28.50
C THR A 206 8.82 10.79 -28.54
N THR A 207 7.90 10.85 -29.47
CA THR A 207 6.91 11.93 -29.58
C THR A 207 5.53 11.42 -29.15
N ASN A 208 5.34 10.10 -29.14
CA ASN A 208 4.12 9.47 -28.67
C ASN A 208 4.39 8.03 -28.22
N MET A 209 3.63 7.59 -27.21
CA MET A 209 3.55 6.20 -26.74
C MET A 209 2.08 5.80 -26.74
N VAL A 210 1.74 4.72 -27.41
CA VAL A 210 0.35 4.26 -27.51
C VAL A 210 0.26 2.80 -27.05
N GLU A 211 -0.50 2.56 -26.00
CA GLU A 211 -0.91 1.22 -25.62
C GLU A 211 -1.81 0.62 -26.71
N GLN A 212 -1.50 -0.58 -27.15
CA GLN A 212 -2.23 -1.28 -28.20
C GLN A 212 -3.07 -2.44 -27.68
N ALA A 213 -2.55 -3.15 -26.70
CA ALA A 213 -3.22 -4.31 -26.10
C ALA A 213 -2.61 -4.61 -24.74
N THR A 214 -3.45 -4.80 -23.73
CA THR A 214 -3.06 -5.21 -22.39
C THR A 214 -3.78 -6.49 -22.01
N THR A 215 -3.11 -7.32 -21.24
CA THR A 215 -3.60 -8.58 -20.69
C THR A 215 -3.17 -8.69 -19.22
N LEU A 216 -3.54 -9.78 -18.57
CA LEU A 216 -3.07 -10.08 -17.21
C LEU A 216 -1.54 -10.28 -17.12
N HIS A 217 -0.85 -10.51 -18.23
CA HIS A 217 0.55 -10.93 -18.23
C HIS A 217 1.50 -9.96 -18.93
N GLY A 218 0.98 -8.94 -19.56
CA GLY A 218 1.81 -7.97 -20.28
C GLY A 218 1.01 -7.01 -21.14
N THR A 219 1.71 -6.03 -21.68
CA THR A 219 1.15 -5.01 -22.56
C THR A 219 2.04 -4.78 -23.77
N ARG A 220 1.44 -4.37 -24.88
CA ARG A 220 2.13 -3.95 -26.11
C ARG A 220 2.00 -2.44 -26.28
N TYR A 221 3.13 -1.79 -26.52
CA TYR A 221 3.20 -0.38 -26.88
C TYR A 221 3.72 -0.18 -28.31
N VAL A 222 3.20 0.85 -28.96
CA VAL A 222 3.80 1.44 -30.16
C VAL A 222 4.38 2.80 -29.77
N ALA A 223 5.68 2.93 -29.93
CA ALA A 223 6.41 4.17 -29.70
C ALA A 223 6.65 4.89 -31.05
N THR A 224 6.40 6.19 -31.08
CA THR A 224 6.59 7.03 -32.27
C THR A 224 7.72 8.03 -32.06
N VAL A 225 8.54 8.22 -33.03
CA VAL A 225 9.60 9.26 -33.10
C VAL A 225 9.40 10.12 -34.35
N SER A 226 10.02 11.30 -34.40
CA SER A 226 9.93 12.18 -35.60
C SER A 226 10.64 11.59 -36.81
N SER A 227 11.77 10.91 -36.57
CA SER A 227 12.59 10.27 -37.63
C SER A 227 13.72 9.44 -37.02
N GLY A 228 14.50 8.76 -37.84
CA GLY A 228 15.77 8.14 -37.39
C GLY A 228 15.72 6.63 -37.20
N LEU A 229 14.59 5.95 -37.41
CA LEU A 229 14.51 4.50 -37.38
C LEU A 229 14.73 3.88 -38.78
N THR A 230 15.20 2.66 -38.79
CA THR A 230 15.26 1.82 -39.98
C THR A 230 14.28 0.66 -39.79
N GLN A 231 13.31 0.57 -40.72
CA GLN A 231 12.28 -0.48 -40.65
C GLN A 231 12.92 -1.88 -40.66
N GLY A 232 12.37 -2.77 -39.85
CA GLY A 232 12.82 -4.15 -39.72
C GLY A 232 14.02 -4.37 -38.80
N HIS A 233 14.67 -3.29 -38.31
CA HIS A 233 15.76 -3.43 -37.34
C HIS A 233 15.22 -3.63 -35.91
N ALA A 234 16.01 -4.32 -35.08
CA ALA A 234 15.78 -4.39 -33.66
C ALA A 234 16.06 -3.04 -33.00
N SER A 235 15.34 -2.76 -31.92
CA SER A 235 15.51 -1.56 -31.12
C SER A 235 15.25 -1.83 -29.66
N GLN A 236 15.69 -0.93 -28.75
CA GLN A 236 15.48 -0.98 -27.34
C GLN A 236 14.81 0.31 -26.87
N LEU A 237 13.81 0.19 -26.01
CA LEU A 237 13.19 1.32 -25.35
C LEU A 237 13.99 1.68 -24.08
N LEU A 238 14.25 2.97 -23.89
CA LEU A 238 14.98 3.54 -22.77
C LEU A 238 14.11 4.60 -22.09
N PHE A 239 14.29 4.80 -20.80
CA PHE A 239 13.78 5.97 -20.08
C PHE A 239 14.66 7.20 -20.39
N ASP A 240 14.03 8.37 -20.56
CA ASP A 240 14.77 9.61 -20.90
C ASP A 240 15.25 10.37 -19.66
N ALA A 241 14.47 10.36 -18.59
CA ALA A 241 14.76 11.06 -17.33
C ALA A 241 14.46 10.21 -16.10
N SER A 242 14.91 10.70 -14.94
CA SER A 242 14.83 9.97 -13.66
C SER A 242 13.42 9.73 -13.12
N ASP A 243 12.49 10.57 -13.51
CA ASP A 243 11.09 10.51 -13.09
C ASP A 243 10.18 9.81 -14.11
N ASP A 244 10.75 9.38 -15.23
CA ASP A 244 10.01 8.61 -16.23
C ASP A 244 9.70 7.20 -15.73
N PHE A 245 8.49 6.76 -16.00
CA PHE A 245 8.02 5.44 -15.59
C PHE A 245 6.94 4.90 -16.54
N ILE A 246 6.75 3.59 -16.45
CA ILE A 246 5.54 2.89 -16.88
C ILE A 246 4.97 2.17 -15.67
N MET A 247 3.67 2.22 -15.50
CA MET A 247 2.97 1.60 -14.38
C MET A 247 1.75 0.82 -14.85
N ALA A 248 1.60 -0.38 -14.32
CA ALA A 248 0.41 -1.22 -14.48
C ALA A 248 -0.34 -1.28 -13.15
N ASP A 249 -1.58 -0.81 -13.13
CA ASP A 249 -2.42 -0.72 -11.91
C ASP A 249 -3.67 -1.58 -12.05
N ALA A 250 -3.77 -2.62 -11.24
CA ALA A 250 -4.89 -3.58 -11.17
C ALA A 250 -5.64 -3.50 -9.82
N ARG A 251 -5.59 -2.35 -9.14
CA ARG A 251 -6.25 -2.16 -7.83
C ARG A 251 -7.75 -1.98 -7.92
N HIS A 252 -8.29 -1.70 -9.10
CA HIS A 252 -9.71 -1.42 -9.33
C HIS A 252 -10.53 -2.64 -9.75
#